data_87210aea6af753ad63925534d33070a4
#
_entry.id   87210aea6af753ad63925534d33070a4
#
_cell.length_a   1.000
_cell.length_b   1.000
_cell.length_c   1.000
_cell.angle_alpha   90.00
_cell.angle_beta   90.00
_cell.angle_gamma   90.00
#
_symmetry.space_group_name_H-M   'P 1'
#
loop_
_entity.id
_entity.type
_entity.pdbx_description
1 polymer ?
#
loop_
_entity_poly.entity_id
_entity_poly.type
_entity_poly.pdbx_seq_one_letter_code
_entity_poly.pdbx_strand_id
1 'polypeptide(L)'
;MQIKKQDSCLEFSIVIPIYNESENIPELCDRVTSVMEEICAKEGYSEDSYEIIMVDDGSTDNSWQLIKQLHEKDIRLRGISFSRNFGHHVAITAGLDYSKGKAIILMDGDLQDPPEEIPKIYDMYKDRYDLVYGIRKQRHDSILKKATSYLFWWILRKFSGIDLPKGQTMLRIMSRRLVDTMKKMREYSRFVHGMMAWVGFRVATLEVLHNPRTKGKSKYNIPKMFKLAFHAVSSFSTVPLRIATYIGLASSFVSFVVSLFFVYQKIFFGIPVLGYASIIVAIFFVGGIQLLVLGILGEYLGRTYQEVQKRPLYILKESLL
;
A
#
# COMPACT_ATOMS: atom_id res chain seq x y z
N MET A 1 -0.20 20.74 47.02
CA MET A 1 -0.22 19.33 46.63
C MET A 1 -0.44 19.29 45.13
N GLN A 2 0.64 19.29 44.35
CA GLN A 2 0.56 19.25 42.87
C GLN A 2 0.28 17.81 42.49
N ILE A 3 -0.91 17.55 41.98
CA ILE A 3 -1.25 16.28 41.31
C ILE A 3 -0.42 16.27 40.04
N LYS A 4 0.67 15.50 40.03
CA LYS A 4 1.36 15.13 38.81
C LYS A 4 0.30 14.53 37.88
N LYS A 5 -0.04 15.22 36.78
CA LYS A 5 -0.74 14.65 35.66
C LYS A 5 0.12 13.47 35.21
N GLN A 6 -0.26 12.27 35.60
CA GLN A 6 0.30 11.03 35.07
C GLN A 6 0.02 11.10 33.56
N ASP A 7 1.04 11.23 32.73
CA ASP A 7 0.89 11.07 31.31
C ASP A 7 0.25 9.69 31.09
N SER A 8 -1.06 9.68 30.83
CA SER A 8 -1.81 8.46 30.57
C SER A 8 -1.22 7.87 29.27
N CYS A 9 -0.39 6.85 29.46
CA CYS A 9 0.23 6.17 28.34
C CYS A 9 -0.89 5.48 27.56
N LEU A 10 -1.21 5.98 26.35
CA LEU A 10 -2.21 5.38 25.47
C LEU A 10 -1.79 3.95 25.11
N GLU A 11 -2.67 3.00 25.36
CA GLU A 11 -2.43 1.60 25.01
C GLU A 11 -2.77 1.36 23.53
N PHE A 12 -3.83 2.00 23.00
CA PHE A 12 -4.29 1.77 21.65
C PHE A 12 -4.43 3.07 20.85
N SER A 13 -4.09 2.99 19.54
CA SER A 13 -4.50 3.98 18.54
C SER A 13 -5.21 3.25 17.41
N ILE A 14 -6.44 3.63 17.13
CA ILE A 14 -7.20 3.10 16.00
C ILE A 14 -7.12 4.10 14.86
N VAL A 15 -6.52 3.73 13.73
CA VAL A 15 -6.32 4.57 12.56
C VAL A 15 -7.31 4.18 11.46
N ILE A 16 -8.11 5.14 11.03
CA ILE A 16 -9.20 4.93 10.06
C ILE A 16 -9.09 5.97 8.94
N PRO A 17 -8.61 5.62 7.74
CA PRO A 17 -8.67 6.50 6.58
C PRO A 17 -10.11 6.65 6.10
N ILE A 18 -10.54 7.88 5.84
CA ILE A 18 -11.89 8.26 5.42
C ILE A 18 -11.82 9.00 4.08
N TYR A 19 -12.68 8.62 3.12
CA TYR A 19 -12.90 9.36 1.89
C TYR A 19 -14.32 9.16 1.36
N ASN A 20 -15.18 10.17 1.57
CA ASN A 20 -16.58 10.14 1.19
C ASN A 20 -17.34 8.97 1.83
N GLU A 21 -17.26 8.86 3.15
CA GLU A 21 -17.88 7.79 3.96
C GLU A 21 -18.87 8.35 5.00
N SER A 22 -19.47 9.52 4.74
CA SER A 22 -20.36 10.20 5.69
C SER A 22 -21.50 9.32 6.24
N GLU A 23 -22.00 8.37 5.44
CA GLU A 23 -23.07 7.46 5.86
C GLU A 23 -22.62 6.38 6.86
N ASN A 24 -21.32 6.04 6.86
CA ASN A 24 -20.77 4.95 7.68
C ASN A 24 -20.15 5.46 8.99
N ILE A 25 -19.69 6.71 9.04
CA ILE A 25 -18.93 7.28 10.16
C ILE A 25 -19.65 7.13 11.51
N PRO A 26 -20.96 7.48 11.66
CA PRO A 26 -21.60 7.37 12.98
C PRO A 26 -21.63 5.91 13.49
N GLU A 27 -22.11 4.97 12.68
CA GLU A 27 -22.14 3.55 13.04
C GLU A 27 -20.75 3.00 13.34
N LEU A 28 -19.77 3.35 12.52
CA LEU A 28 -18.37 2.94 12.71
C LEU A 28 -17.82 3.40 14.06
N CYS A 29 -18.04 4.67 14.41
CA CYS A 29 -17.58 5.24 15.68
C CYS A 29 -18.21 4.52 16.86
N ASP A 30 -19.53 4.36 16.85
CA ASP A 30 -20.25 3.72 17.95
C ASP A 30 -19.76 2.28 18.17
N ARG A 31 -19.57 1.53 17.08
CA ARG A 31 -19.11 0.13 17.16
C ARG A 31 -17.64 0.02 17.60
N VAL A 32 -16.75 0.87 17.07
CA VAL A 32 -15.33 0.88 17.48
C VAL A 32 -15.21 1.28 18.93
N THR A 33 -15.93 2.32 19.37
CA THR A 33 -15.94 2.76 20.78
C THR A 33 -16.39 1.64 21.71
N SER A 34 -17.53 0.98 21.40
CA SER A 34 -18.05 -0.13 22.20
C SER A 34 -17.05 -1.29 22.33
N VAL A 35 -16.41 -1.68 21.22
CA VAL A 35 -15.39 -2.75 21.22
C VAL A 35 -14.15 -2.36 22.02
N MET A 36 -13.69 -1.11 21.90
CA MET A 36 -12.51 -0.64 22.64
C MET A 36 -12.77 -0.52 24.14
N GLU A 37 -13.95 -0.07 24.55
CA GLU A 37 -14.37 -0.04 25.96
C GLU A 37 -14.43 -1.46 26.54
N GLU A 38 -14.95 -2.44 25.80
CA GLU A 38 -14.95 -3.85 26.21
C GLU A 38 -13.51 -4.39 26.38
N ILE A 39 -12.60 -4.10 25.44
CA ILE A 39 -11.20 -4.51 25.53
C ILE A 39 -10.53 -3.86 26.73
N CYS A 40 -10.71 -2.55 26.95
CA CYS A 40 -10.12 -1.83 28.07
C CYS A 40 -10.63 -2.39 29.41
N ALA A 41 -11.92 -2.65 29.55
CA ALA A 41 -12.51 -3.24 30.74
C ALA A 41 -11.95 -4.66 31.00
N LYS A 42 -11.85 -5.51 29.98
CA LYS A 42 -11.31 -6.87 30.09
C LYS A 42 -9.84 -6.90 30.51
N GLU A 43 -9.03 -5.98 30.00
CA GLU A 43 -7.58 -5.92 30.26
C GLU A 43 -7.24 -5.05 31.49
N GLY A 44 -8.24 -4.41 32.12
CA GLY A 44 -8.04 -3.54 33.29
C GLY A 44 -7.40 -2.19 32.95
N TYR A 45 -7.53 -1.71 31.71
CA TYR A 45 -7.13 -0.38 31.30
C TYR A 45 -8.21 0.67 31.63
N SER A 46 -7.81 1.93 31.71
CA SER A 46 -8.77 3.03 31.87
C SER A 46 -9.50 3.29 30.53
N GLU A 47 -10.70 3.89 30.60
CA GLU A 47 -11.48 4.27 29.42
C GLU A 47 -10.75 5.29 28.52
N ASP A 48 -9.80 6.04 29.07
CA ASP A 48 -8.96 7.00 28.33
C ASP A 48 -7.68 6.37 27.74
N SER A 49 -7.54 5.04 27.76
CA SER A 49 -6.33 4.36 27.29
C SER A 49 -6.30 4.16 25.77
N TYR A 50 -7.27 4.66 25.01
CA TYR A 50 -7.29 4.57 23.56
C TYR A 50 -7.66 5.90 22.89
N GLU A 51 -7.27 6.03 21.64
CA GLU A 51 -7.65 7.11 20.72
C GLU A 51 -8.12 6.53 19.38
N ILE A 52 -9.07 7.19 18.73
CA ILE A 52 -9.52 6.87 17.37
C ILE A 52 -9.13 8.04 16.47
N ILE A 53 -8.27 7.80 15.49
CA ILE A 53 -7.75 8.82 14.56
C ILE A 53 -8.39 8.61 13.19
N MET A 54 -9.32 9.47 12.83
CA MET A 54 -9.94 9.50 11.52
C MET A 54 -9.19 10.46 10.62
N VAL A 55 -8.71 9.95 9.49
CA VAL A 55 -7.96 10.75 8.52
C VAL A 55 -8.81 10.97 7.28
N ASP A 56 -9.37 12.16 7.17
CA ASP A 56 -10.15 12.61 6.02
C ASP A 56 -9.23 12.97 4.85
N ASP A 57 -9.22 12.14 3.83
CA ASP A 57 -8.41 12.30 2.61
C ASP A 57 -9.05 13.30 1.63
N GLY A 58 -9.46 14.47 2.13
CA GLY A 58 -10.05 15.54 1.33
C GLY A 58 -11.42 15.17 0.78
N SER A 59 -12.31 14.66 1.61
CA SER A 59 -13.69 14.34 1.25
C SER A 59 -14.45 15.54 0.72
N THR A 60 -15.38 15.28 -0.19
CA THR A 60 -16.27 16.27 -0.80
C THR A 60 -17.70 16.23 -0.25
N ASP A 61 -17.99 15.23 0.58
CA ASP A 61 -19.24 15.06 1.31
C ASP A 61 -19.16 15.63 2.75
N ASN A 62 -20.11 15.26 3.61
CA ASN A 62 -20.17 15.72 4.99
C ASN A 62 -19.25 14.96 5.95
N SER A 63 -18.34 14.12 5.47
CA SER A 63 -17.47 13.27 6.33
C SER A 63 -16.70 14.10 7.36
N TRP A 64 -16.04 15.19 6.94
CA TRP A 64 -15.26 16.02 7.86
C TRP A 64 -16.12 16.71 8.92
N GLN A 65 -17.30 17.20 8.56
CA GLN A 65 -18.24 17.82 9.49
C GLN A 65 -18.71 16.85 10.56
N LEU A 66 -18.98 15.59 10.18
CA LEU A 66 -19.36 14.54 11.13
C LEU A 66 -18.21 14.20 12.09
N ILE A 67 -16.98 14.13 11.58
CA ILE A 67 -15.79 13.89 12.43
C ILE A 67 -15.66 15.01 13.47
N LYS A 68 -15.86 16.28 13.11
CA LYS A 68 -15.85 17.41 14.05
C LYS A 68 -16.90 17.25 15.16
N GLN A 69 -18.14 16.96 14.75
CA GLN A 69 -19.26 16.79 15.71
C GLN A 69 -19.01 15.63 16.69
N LEU A 70 -18.39 14.55 16.22
CA LEU A 70 -18.05 13.41 17.04
C LEU A 70 -16.89 13.75 18.01
N HIS A 71 -15.90 14.48 17.55
CA HIS A 71 -14.80 14.97 18.40
C HIS A 71 -15.30 15.90 19.52
N GLU A 72 -16.26 16.76 19.25
CA GLU A 72 -16.88 17.64 20.27
C GLU A 72 -17.59 16.84 21.36
N LYS A 73 -18.10 15.65 21.04
CA LYS A 73 -18.78 14.75 21.99
C LYS A 73 -17.81 13.87 22.77
N ASP A 74 -16.75 13.43 22.12
CA ASP A 74 -15.74 12.53 22.68
C ASP A 74 -14.34 12.93 22.18
N ILE A 75 -13.52 13.48 23.05
CA ILE A 75 -12.16 13.95 22.75
C ILE A 75 -11.20 12.82 22.33
N ARG A 76 -11.54 11.55 22.60
CA ARG A 76 -10.80 10.38 22.16
C ARG A 76 -10.90 10.18 20.64
N LEU A 77 -11.98 10.72 20.02
CA LEU A 77 -12.19 10.74 18.57
C LEU A 77 -11.43 11.92 17.97
N ARG A 78 -10.27 11.68 17.42
CA ARG A 78 -9.39 12.68 16.80
C ARG A 78 -9.59 12.71 15.29
N GLY A 79 -9.41 13.89 14.68
CA GLY A 79 -9.60 14.10 13.26
C GLY A 79 -8.41 14.78 12.60
N ILE A 80 -8.09 14.37 11.39
CA ILE A 80 -7.10 15.00 10.51
C ILE A 80 -7.74 15.16 9.14
N SER A 81 -7.80 16.38 8.59
CA SER A 81 -8.31 16.62 7.23
C SER A 81 -7.22 17.14 6.34
N PHE A 82 -7.12 16.60 5.12
CA PHE A 82 -6.19 17.02 4.09
C PHE A 82 -6.75 18.14 3.22
N SER A 83 -5.85 18.95 2.68
CA SER A 83 -6.20 20.06 1.76
C SER A 83 -6.80 19.57 0.43
N ARG A 84 -6.54 18.34 0.02
CA ARG A 84 -7.08 17.62 -1.14
C ARG A 84 -6.94 16.12 -0.95
N ASN A 85 -7.46 15.33 -1.88
CA ASN A 85 -7.18 13.89 -1.90
C ASN A 85 -5.70 13.62 -2.26
N PHE A 86 -4.98 12.95 -1.35
CA PHE A 86 -3.59 12.50 -1.50
C PHE A 86 -3.49 11.00 -1.68
N GLY A 87 -4.57 10.26 -1.45
CA GLY A 87 -4.68 8.82 -1.61
C GLY A 87 -4.61 8.04 -0.32
N HIS A 88 -5.29 6.91 -0.33
CA HIS A 88 -5.51 6.03 0.83
C HIS A 88 -4.23 5.67 1.61
N HIS A 89 -3.13 5.32 0.93
CA HIS A 89 -1.86 4.99 1.60
C HIS A 89 -1.24 6.19 2.32
N VAL A 90 -1.48 7.39 1.82
CA VAL A 90 -1.02 8.64 2.46
C VAL A 90 -1.87 8.94 3.69
N ALA A 91 -3.20 8.73 3.61
CA ALA A 91 -4.08 8.88 4.76
C ALA A 91 -3.71 7.91 5.89
N ILE A 92 -3.43 6.63 5.57
CA ILE A 92 -2.88 5.68 6.55
C ILE A 92 -1.60 6.22 7.17
N THR A 93 -0.68 6.73 6.35
CA THR A 93 0.60 7.27 6.84
C THR A 93 0.40 8.39 7.83
N ALA A 94 -0.49 9.35 7.54
CA ALA A 94 -0.78 10.44 8.46
C ALA A 94 -1.36 9.92 9.78
N GLY A 95 -2.31 8.99 9.73
CA GLY A 95 -2.84 8.37 10.94
C GLY A 95 -1.76 7.70 11.79
N LEU A 96 -0.83 6.97 11.15
CA LEU A 96 0.31 6.38 11.84
C LEU A 96 1.25 7.46 12.39
N ASP A 97 1.53 8.55 11.65
CA ASP A 97 2.39 9.65 12.11
C ASP A 97 1.88 10.27 13.42
N TYR A 98 0.58 10.44 13.56
CA TYR A 98 -0.05 11.05 14.74
C TYR A 98 -0.46 10.06 15.83
N SER A 99 -0.40 8.76 15.58
CA SER A 99 -0.73 7.73 16.57
C SER A 99 0.24 7.73 17.75
N LYS A 100 -0.27 7.57 18.99
CA LYS A 100 0.48 7.60 20.26
C LYS A 100 0.40 6.28 21.04
N GLY A 101 -0.59 5.42 20.79
CA GLY A 101 -0.81 4.15 21.49
C GLY A 101 0.35 3.15 21.32
N LYS A 102 0.49 2.21 22.25
CA LYS A 102 1.48 1.12 22.17
C LYS A 102 1.15 0.12 21.06
N ALA A 103 -0.12 -0.21 20.89
CA ALA A 103 -0.66 -1.04 19.83
C ALA A 103 -1.47 -0.17 18.87
N ILE A 104 -1.19 -0.28 17.57
CA ILE A 104 -1.86 0.51 16.53
C ILE A 104 -2.74 -0.40 15.68
N ILE A 105 -4.04 -0.15 15.69
CA ILE A 105 -5.03 -0.87 14.92
C ILE A 105 -5.33 -0.05 13.67
N LEU A 106 -5.26 -0.67 12.50
CA LEU A 106 -5.61 -0.07 11.22
C LEU A 106 -6.83 -0.78 10.67
N MET A 107 -7.85 -0.04 10.26
CA MET A 107 -9.05 -0.56 9.61
C MET A 107 -9.63 0.45 8.62
N ASP A 108 -10.45 -0.02 7.67
CA ASP A 108 -11.16 0.85 6.72
C ASP A 108 -12.45 1.44 7.34
N GLY A 109 -12.88 2.58 6.79
CA GLY A 109 -14.11 3.27 7.20
C GLY A 109 -15.42 2.73 6.61
N ASP A 110 -15.37 1.69 5.76
CA ASP A 110 -16.52 1.19 4.98
C ASP A 110 -17.28 0.01 5.65
N LEU A 111 -16.95 -0.33 6.89
CA LEU A 111 -17.56 -1.41 7.69
C LEU A 111 -17.47 -2.81 7.05
N GLN A 112 -16.64 -3.00 6.02
CA GLN A 112 -16.40 -4.33 5.46
C GLN A 112 -15.66 -5.25 6.44
N ASP A 113 -14.72 -4.69 7.20
CA ASP A 113 -14.05 -5.37 8.30
C ASP A 113 -14.75 -4.98 9.61
N PRO A 114 -15.53 -5.89 10.23
CA PRO A 114 -16.28 -5.57 11.45
C PRO A 114 -15.36 -5.22 12.61
N PRO A 115 -15.61 -4.12 13.36
CA PRO A 115 -14.84 -3.79 14.56
C PRO A 115 -14.80 -4.90 15.61
N GLU A 116 -15.82 -5.74 15.66
CA GLU A 116 -15.97 -6.90 16.57
C GLU A 116 -14.90 -7.98 16.35
N GLU A 117 -14.13 -7.93 15.26
CA GLU A 117 -12.99 -8.80 15.03
C GLU A 117 -11.69 -8.29 15.70
N ILE A 118 -11.67 -7.03 16.19
CA ILE A 118 -10.51 -6.43 16.88
C ILE A 118 -10.07 -7.26 18.09
N PRO A 119 -10.96 -7.73 19.00
CA PRO A 119 -10.55 -8.53 20.16
C PRO A 119 -9.78 -9.79 19.77
N LYS A 120 -10.18 -10.48 18.70
CA LYS A 120 -9.50 -11.70 18.24
C LYS A 120 -8.09 -11.42 17.74
N ILE A 121 -7.91 -10.33 16.96
CA ILE A 121 -6.60 -9.91 16.47
C ILE A 121 -5.71 -9.44 17.62
N TYR A 122 -6.29 -8.75 18.60
CA TYR A 122 -5.57 -8.30 19.79
C TYR A 122 -5.11 -9.47 20.66
N ASP A 123 -5.94 -10.49 20.87
CA ASP A 123 -5.55 -11.69 21.62
C ASP A 123 -4.34 -12.39 20.96
N MET A 124 -4.31 -12.50 19.63
CA MET A 124 -3.15 -13.03 18.91
C MET A 124 -1.92 -12.10 19.00
N TYR A 125 -2.12 -10.78 18.98
CA TYR A 125 -1.04 -9.81 19.11
C TYR A 125 -0.30 -9.93 20.45
N LYS A 126 -0.99 -10.29 21.53
CA LYS A 126 -0.39 -10.51 22.86
C LYS A 126 0.70 -11.60 22.86
N ASP A 127 0.70 -12.51 21.88
CA ASP A 127 1.73 -13.55 21.69
C ASP A 127 3.06 -13.00 21.14
N ARG A 128 3.31 -11.69 21.29
CA ARG A 128 4.53 -10.97 20.92
C ARG A 128 4.78 -10.93 19.40
N TYR A 129 3.74 -10.86 18.61
CA TYR A 129 3.84 -10.49 17.20
C TYR A 129 3.93 -8.97 17.06
N ASP A 130 4.71 -8.50 16.07
CA ASP A 130 4.78 -7.07 15.74
C ASP A 130 3.68 -6.64 14.79
N LEU A 131 3.11 -7.58 14.05
CA LEU A 131 2.07 -7.36 13.07
C LEU A 131 1.16 -8.59 12.97
N VAL A 132 -0.13 -8.39 13.16
CA VAL A 132 -1.14 -9.42 12.90
C VAL A 132 -2.08 -8.92 11.81
N TYR A 133 -2.16 -9.66 10.71
CA TYR A 133 -3.09 -9.38 9.62
C TYR A 133 -4.39 -10.14 9.80
N GLY A 134 -5.52 -9.47 9.63
CA GLY A 134 -6.77 -10.11 9.29
C GLY A 134 -6.71 -10.66 7.85
N ILE A 135 -7.08 -11.92 7.66
CA ILE A 135 -7.24 -12.52 6.34
C ILE A 135 -8.67 -12.97 6.12
N ARG A 136 -9.18 -12.77 4.91
CA ARG A 136 -10.54 -13.21 4.55
C ARG A 136 -10.59 -14.72 4.45
N LYS A 137 -11.61 -15.33 5.05
CA LYS A 137 -11.95 -16.72 4.79
C LYS A 137 -12.15 -16.92 3.28
N GLN A 138 -11.52 -17.92 2.70
CA GLN A 138 -11.47 -18.10 1.24
C GLN A 138 -12.88 -18.11 0.63
N ARG A 139 -13.10 -17.26 -0.38
CA ARG A 139 -14.28 -17.30 -1.24
C ARG A 139 -14.09 -18.35 -2.35
N HIS A 140 -15.19 -18.94 -2.79
CA HIS A 140 -15.24 -19.73 -4.03
C HIS A 140 -15.17 -18.80 -5.26
N ASP A 141 -13.97 -18.31 -5.57
CA ASP A 141 -13.74 -17.54 -6.80
C ASP A 141 -13.68 -18.47 -8.03
N SER A 142 -14.11 -17.98 -9.19
CA SER A 142 -14.01 -18.70 -10.46
C SER A 142 -12.56 -19.07 -10.80
N ILE A 143 -12.35 -20.17 -11.52
CA ILE A 143 -11.01 -20.70 -11.88
C ILE A 143 -10.15 -19.63 -12.58
N LEU A 144 -10.73 -18.84 -13.50
CA LEU A 144 -10.04 -17.78 -14.21
C LEU A 144 -9.53 -16.68 -13.27
N LYS A 145 -10.36 -16.30 -12.29
CA LYS A 145 -10.01 -15.28 -11.28
C LYS A 145 -8.93 -15.79 -10.31
N LYS A 146 -8.95 -17.09 -9.99
CA LYS A 146 -7.88 -17.73 -9.22
C LYS A 146 -6.56 -17.76 -9.98
N ALA A 147 -6.57 -18.08 -11.27
CA ALA A 147 -5.36 -18.14 -12.11
C ALA A 147 -4.72 -16.75 -12.28
N THR A 148 -5.51 -15.72 -12.59
CA THR A 148 -5.02 -14.33 -12.71
C THR A 148 -4.48 -13.80 -11.39
N SER A 149 -5.16 -14.08 -10.28
CA SER A 149 -4.70 -13.74 -8.94
C SER A 149 -3.41 -14.47 -8.57
N TYR A 150 -3.30 -15.76 -8.87
CA TYR A 150 -2.08 -16.54 -8.64
C TYR A 150 -0.88 -15.97 -9.41
N LEU A 151 -1.07 -15.68 -10.71
CA LEU A 151 -0.02 -15.05 -11.54
C LEU A 151 0.41 -13.69 -10.99
N PHE A 152 -0.55 -12.85 -10.57
CA PHE A 152 -0.28 -11.56 -9.94
C PHE A 152 0.60 -11.71 -8.68
N TRP A 153 0.22 -12.60 -7.76
CA TRP A 153 0.96 -12.82 -6.52
C TRP A 153 2.32 -13.46 -6.75
N TRP A 154 2.43 -14.34 -7.75
CA TRP A 154 3.70 -14.93 -8.15
C TRP A 154 4.67 -13.89 -8.72
N ILE A 155 4.19 -13.01 -9.61
CA ILE A 155 4.98 -11.89 -10.16
C ILE A 155 5.42 -10.97 -9.01
N LEU A 156 4.51 -10.56 -8.15
CA LEU A 156 4.81 -9.68 -7.04
C LEU A 156 5.90 -10.29 -6.14
N ARG A 157 5.70 -11.51 -5.67
CA ARG A 157 6.66 -12.20 -4.79
C ARG A 157 8.02 -12.40 -5.45
N LYS A 158 8.05 -12.88 -6.71
CA LYS A 158 9.29 -13.18 -7.42
C LYS A 158 10.10 -11.93 -7.74
N PHE A 159 9.44 -10.83 -8.08
CA PHE A 159 10.10 -9.62 -8.56
C PHE A 159 10.28 -8.55 -7.49
N SER A 160 9.41 -8.44 -6.48
CA SER A 160 9.58 -7.48 -5.40
C SER A 160 10.29 -8.03 -4.16
N GLY A 161 10.38 -9.36 -4.03
CA GLY A 161 10.89 -10.01 -2.81
C GLY A 161 9.98 -9.87 -1.59
N ILE A 162 8.77 -9.31 -1.76
CA ILE A 162 7.83 -9.06 -0.68
C ILE A 162 6.84 -10.21 -0.59
N ASP A 163 6.77 -10.86 0.56
CA ASP A 163 5.81 -11.92 0.84
C ASP A 163 4.62 -11.34 1.62
N LEU A 164 3.54 -11.05 0.91
CA LEU A 164 2.30 -10.54 1.50
C LEU A 164 1.30 -11.68 1.67
N PRO A 165 0.61 -11.78 2.81
CA PRO A 165 -0.45 -12.76 3.02
C PRO A 165 -1.56 -12.61 1.96
N LYS A 166 -1.97 -13.74 1.37
CA LYS A 166 -3.08 -13.74 0.41
C LYS A 166 -4.40 -13.46 1.13
N GLY A 167 -5.24 -12.64 0.50
CA GLY A 167 -6.58 -12.35 1.06
C GLY A 167 -6.57 -11.43 2.28
N GLN A 168 -5.47 -10.71 2.54
CA GLN A 168 -5.41 -9.76 3.64
C GLN A 168 -6.53 -8.72 3.56
N THR A 169 -7.08 -8.37 4.73
CA THR A 169 -8.00 -7.26 4.91
C THR A 169 -7.24 -5.99 5.32
N MET A 170 -7.94 -4.88 5.51
CA MET A 170 -7.33 -3.70 6.11
C MET A 170 -7.21 -3.82 7.62
N LEU A 171 -8.03 -4.64 8.26
CA LEU A 171 -7.97 -4.84 9.70
C LEU A 171 -6.66 -5.54 10.10
N ARG A 172 -5.84 -4.83 10.85
CA ARG A 172 -4.56 -5.31 11.40
C ARG A 172 -4.17 -4.58 12.66
N ILE A 173 -3.33 -5.21 13.47
CA ILE A 173 -2.71 -4.59 14.64
C ILE A 173 -1.20 -4.59 14.48
N MET A 174 -0.57 -3.49 14.89
CA MET A 174 0.85 -3.22 14.73
C MET A 174 1.47 -2.80 16.05
N SER A 175 2.70 -3.24 16.33
CA SER A 175 3.48 -2.76 17.47
C SER A 175 3.96 -1.32 17.24
N ARG A 176 4.14 -0.56 18.32
CA ARG A 176 4.76 0.77 18.28
C ARG A 176 6.10 0.74 17.56
N ARG A 177 6.92 -0.28 17.83
CA ARG A 177 8.22 -0.45 17.21
C ARG A 177 8.13 -0.55 15.67
N LEU A 178 7.15 -1.29 15.16
CA LEU A 178 6.91 -1.37 13.72
C LEU A 178 6.51 -0.02 13.15
N VAL A 179 5.55 0.65 13.78
CA VAL A 179 5.06 1.96 13.33
C VAL A 179 6.15 3.02 13.36
N ASP A 180 6.97 3.07 14.42
CA ASP A 180 8.09 4.02 14.51
C ASP A 180 9.17 3.75 13.43
N THR A 181 9.35 2.49 13.05
CA THR A 181 10.20 2.16 11.90
C THR A 181 9.60 2.66 10.59
N MET A 182 8.29 2.44 10.38
CA MET A 182 7.59 2.92 9.18
C MET A 182 7.53 4.45 9.08
N LYS A 183 7.47 5.17 10.21
CA LYS A 183 7.54 6.64 10.24
C LYS A 183 8.85 7.19 9.66
N LYS A 184 9.94 6.43 9.71
CA LYS A 184 11.24 6.81 9.13
C LYS A 184 11.29 6.58 7.61
N MET A 185 10.43 5.73 7.08
CA MET A 185 10.35 5.43 5.65
C MET A 185 9.44 6.48 5.00
N ARG A 186 10.03 7.42 4.25
CA ARG A 186 9.32 8.60 3.71
C ARG A 186 9.26 8.60 2.18
N GLU A 187 9.30 7.42 1.55
CA GLU A 187 9.17 7.28 0.11
C GLU A 187 7.89 7.94 -0.40
N TYR A 188 8.00 8.70 -1.49
CA TYR A 188 6.86 9.36 -2.12
C TYR A 188 5.89 8.36 -2.75
N SER A 189 6.42 7.34 -3.42
CA SER A 189 5.62 6.25 -4.02
C SER A 189 5.27 5.20 -2.98
N ARG A 190 4.32 5.53 -2.08
CA ARG A 190 3.98 4.69 -0.93
C ARG A 190 3.12 3.49 -1.29
N PHE A 191 3.60 2.31 -0.89
CA PHE A 191 2.81 1.09 -0.82
C PHE A 191 2.90 0.51 0.60
N VAL A 192 2.05 1.03 1.50
CA VAL A 192 2.12 0.77 2.95
C VAL A 192 2.14 -0.72 3.28
N HIS A 193 1.36 -1.56 2.56
CA HIS A 193 1.39 -3.01 2.77
C HIS A 193 2.77 -3.63 2.47
N GLY A 194 3.40 -3.19 1.38
CA GLY A 194 4.76 -3.63 1.03
C GLY A 194 5.80 -3.16 2.04
N MET A 195 5.68 -1.93 2.55
CA MET A 195 6.58 -1.39 3.59
C MET A 195 6.49 -2.21 4.87
N MET A 196 5.27 -2.56 5.33
CA MET A 196 5.07 -3.43 6.51
C MET A 196 5.77 -4.78 6.37
N ALA A 197 5.67 -5.40 5.19
CA ALA A 197 6.32 -6.69 4.92
C ALA A 197 7.84 -6.55 4.76
N TRP A 198 8.32 -5.44 4.17
CA TRP A 198 9.75 -5.20 3.93
C TRP A 198 10.55 -5.05 5.23
N VAL A 199 9.94 -4.51 6.28
CA VAL A 199 10.60 -4.31 7.58
C VAL A 199 11.03 -5.62 8.24
N GLY A 200 10.39 -6.76 7.92
CA GLY A 200 10.81 -8.09 8.33
C GLY A 200 10.62 -8.41 9.81
N PHE A 201 9.65 -7.78 10.47
CA PHE A 201 9.28 -8.08 11.85
C PHE A 201 8.45 -9.37 11.97
N ARG A 202 8.18 -9.80 13.22
CA ARG A 202 7.43 -11.02 13.49
C ARG A 202 5.95 -10.85 13.14
N VAL A 203 5.47 -11.63 12.17
CA VAL A 203 4.13 -11.51 11.57
C VAL A 203 3.30 -12.74 11.84
N ALA A 204 2.00 -12.52 12.11
CA ALA A 204 0.97 -13.56 12.13
C ALA A 204 -0.22 -13.19 11.22
N THR A 205 -1.05 -14.18 10.94
CA THR A 205 -2.29 -13.99 10.19
C THR A 205 -3.43 -14.67 10.92
N LEU A 206 -4.60 -14.04 10.96
CA LEU A 206 -5.80 -14.59 11.58
C LEU A 206 -7.00 -14.46 10.62
N GLU A 207 -7.79 -15.52 10.49
CA GLU A 207 -9.03 -15.42 9.72
C GLU A 207 -10.06 -14.55 10.45
N VAL A 208 -10.55 -13.53 9.73
CA VAL A 208 -11.55 -12.57 10.21
C VAL A 208 -12.78 -12.60 9.32
N LEU A 209 -13.92 -12.22 9.87
CA LEU A 209 -15.12 -11.97 9.10
C LEU A 209 -14.88 -10.77 8.17
N HIS A 210 -15.40 -10.87 6.97
CA HIS A 210 -15.38 -9.79 6.01
C HIS A 210 -16.73 -9.71 5.32
N ASN A 211 -17.43 -8.63 5.56
CA ASN A 211 -18.77 -8.40 5.02
C ASN A 211 -18.69 -7.99 3.54
N PRO A 212 -19.66 -8.39 2.70
CA PRO A 212 -19.79 -7.81 1.38
C PRO A 212 -20.09 -6.32 1.50
N ARG A 213 -19.54 -5.51 0.60
CA ARG A 213 -19.81 -4.09 0.56
C ARG A 213 -21.32 -3.82 0.45
N THR A 214 -21.88 -3.15 1.41
CA THR A 214 -23.33 -2.85 1.46
C THR A 214 -23.70 -1.77 0.44
N LYS A 215 -22.78 -0.85 0.09
CA LYS A 215 -23.00 0.25 -0.85
C LYS A 215 -21.78 0.41 -1.77
N GLY A 216 -22.00 0.64 -3.08
CA GLY A 216 -20.98 0.94 -4.08
C GLY A 216 -20.64 -0.23 -5.02
N LYS A 217 -20.24 0.08 -6.28
CA LYS A 217 -19.79 -0.90 -7.28
C LYS A 217 -18.29 -1.16 -7.16
N SER A 218 -17.89 -2.43 -7.22
CA SER A 218 -16.47 -2.82 -7.29
C SER A 218 -15.81 -2.17 -8.52
N LYS A 219 -14.84 -1.30 -8.29
CA LYS A 219 -14.08 -0.58 -9.34
C LYS A 219 -12.87 -1.37 -9.86
N TYR A 220 -12.74 -2.66 -9.56
CA TYR A 220 -11.59 -3.48 -9.98
C TYR A 220 -11.74 -3.93 -11.43
N ASN A 221 -10.93 -3.33 -12.31
CA ASN A 221 -10.76 -3.72 -13.71
C ASN A 221 -9.36 -4.33 -13.93
N ILE A 222 -9.24 -5.31 -14.85
CA ILE A 222 -7.98 -5.97 -15.20
C ILE A 222 -6.83 -4.96 -15.45
N PRO A 223 -7.02 -3.88 -16.25
CA PRO A 223 -5.95 -2.89 -16.45
C PRO A 223 -5.51 -2.19 -15.15
N LYS A 224 -6.41 -1.98 -14.20
CA LYS A 224 -6.03 -1.42 -12.87
C LYS A 224 -5.17 -2.39 -12.07
N MET A 225 -5.44 -3.70 -12.16
CA MET A 225 -4.60 -4.72 -11.51
C MET A 225 -3.18 -4.75 -12.09
N PHE A 226 -3.03 -4.67 -13.41
CA PHE A 226 -1.71 -4.60 -14.06
C PHE A 226 -0.96 -3.33 -13.65
N LYS A 227 -1.63 -2.18 -13.63
CA LYS A 227 -1.04 -0.93 -13.17
C LYS A 227 -0.57 -1.03 -11.72
N LEU A 228 -1.39 -1.61 -10.83
CA LEU A 228 -1.03 -1.82 -9.43
C LEU A 228 0.18 -2.76 -9.29
N ALA A 229 0.20 -3.88 -10.05
CA ALA A 229 1.32 -4.81 -10.05
C ALA A 229 2.61 -4.15 -10.52
N PHE A 230 2.54 -3.40 -11.62
CA PHE A 230 3.69 -2.68 -12.15
C PHE A 230 4.21 -1.63 -11.17
N HIS A 231 3.31 -0.86 -10.54
CA HIS A 231 3.68 0.10 -9.49
C HIS A 231 4.35 -0.59 -8.30
N ALA A 232 3.78 -1.69 -7.80
CA ALA A 232 4.35 -2.42 -6.67
C ALA A 232 5.73 -3.01 -7.00
N VAL A 233 5.88 -3.66 -8.16
CA VAL A 233 7.16 -4.21 -8.62
C VAL A 233 8.20 -3.09 -8.80
N SER A 234 7.85 -2.00 -9.48
CA SER A 234 8.79 -0.89 -9.75
C SER A 234 9.16 -0.11 -8.48
N SER A 235 8.31 -0.14 -7.42
CA SER A 235 8.62 0.54 -6.14
C SER A 235 9.62 -0.25 -5.28
N PHE A 236 9.61 -1.59 -5.36
CA PHE A 236 10.41 -2.44 -4.49
C PHE A 236 11.47 -3.26 -5.22
N SER A 237 11.60 -3.11 -6.54
CA SER A 237 12.49 -3.95 -7.33
C SER A 237 13.13 -3.21 -8.51
N THR A 238 14.41 -3.47 -8.72
CA THR A 238 15.14 -3.04 -9.92
C THR A 238 15.11 -4.09 -11.05
N VAL A 239 14.34 -5.17 -10.89
CA VAL A 239 14.28 -6.26 -11.88
C VAL A 239 13.85 -5.79 -13.26
N PRO A 240 12.81 -4.92 -13.45
CA PRO A 240 12.48 -4.41 -14.77
C PRO A 240 13.66 -3.69 -15.45
N LEU A 241 14.44 -2.94 -14.67
CA LEU A 241 15.62 -2.26 -15.17
C LEU A 241 16.72 -3.25 -15.58
N ARG A 242 16.95 -4.30 -14.79
CA ARG A 242 17.92 -5.37 -15.14
C ARG A 242 17.49 -6.13 -16.39
N ILE A 243 16.19 -6.42 -16.57
CA ILE A 243 15.66 -7.04 -17.78
C ILE A 243 15.97 -6.16 -19.01
N ALA A 244 15.72 -4.84 -18.90
CA ALA A 244 16.06 -3.90 -19.97
C ALA A 244 17.56 -3.94 -20.32
N THR A 245 18.43 -4.01 -19.29
CA THR A 245 19.89 -4.15 -19.48
C THR A 245 20.26 -5.44 -20.21
N TYR A 246 19.69 -6.59 -19.80
CA TYR A 246 19.96 -7.87 -20.46
C TYR A 246 19.46 -7.91 -21.89
N ILE A 247 18.27 -7.35 -22.18
CA ILE A 247 17.75 -7.22 -23.55
C ILE A 247 18.69 -6.36 -24.38
N GLY A 248 19.14 -5.22 -23.85
CA GLY A 248 20.10 -4.34 -24.53
C GLY A 248 21.43 -5.03 -24.85
N LEU A 249 22.01 -5.74 -23.90
CA LEU A 249 23.24 -6.51 -24.09
C LEU A 249 23.09 -7.63 -25.13
N ALA A 250 21.99 -8.40 -25.05
CA ALA A 250 21.74 -9.46 -26.00
C ALA A 250 21.54 -8.91 -27.44
N SER A 251 20.76 -7.83 -27.58
CA SER A 251 20.56 -7.16 -28.87
C SER A 251 21.88 -6.61 -29.43
N SER A 252 22.71 -5.99 -28.60
CA SER A 252 24.01 -5.46 -29.01
C SER A 252 24.94 -6.58 -29.47
N PHE A 253 25.00 -7.70 -28.75
CA PHE A 253 25.79 -8.85 -29.11
C PHE A 253 25.34 -9.48 -30.46
N VAL A 254 24.03 -9.69 -30.60
CA VAL A 254 23.47 -10.22 -31.85
C VAL A 254 23.78 -9.28 -33.04
N SER A 255 23.56 -7.97 -32.84
CA SER A 255 23.86 -6.97 -33.87
C SER A 255 25.34 -6.97 -34.28
N PHE A 256 26.24 -7.11 -33.29
CA PHE A 256 27.69 -7.20 -33.54
C PHE A 256 28.06 -8.44 -34.39
N VAL A 257 27.54 -9.62 -34.03
CA VAL A 257 27.77 -10.87 -34.76
C VAL A 257 27.24 -10.78 -36.17
N VAL A 258 26.02 -10.27 -36.36
CA VAL A 258 25.40 -10.07 -37.66
C VAL A 258 26.21 -9.08 -38.52
N SER A 259 26.71 -7.98 -37.91
CA SER A 259 27.55 -7.02 -38.62
C SER A 259 28.86 -7.66 -39.11
N LEU A 260 29.54 -8.46 -38.29
CA LEU A 260 30.74 -9.20 -38.66
C LEU A 260 30.47 -10.19 -39.80
N PHE A 261 29.34 -10.88 -39.73
CA PHE A 261 28.93 -11.80 -40.82
C PHE A 261 28.75 -11.09 -42.15
N PHE A 262 28.09 -9.95 -42.19
CA PHE A 262 27.93 -9.16 -43.42
C PHE A 262 29.24 -8.57 -43.93
N VAL A 263 30.13 -8.12 -43.03
CA VAL A 263 31.48 -7.67 -43.42
C VAL A 263 32.27 -8.82 -44.05
N TYR A 264 32.25 -10.01 -43.45
CA TYR A 264 32.88 -11.20 -43.99
C TYR A 264 32.32 -11.56 -45.36
N GLN A 265 30.98 -11.62 -45.52
CA GLN A 265 30.36 -11.88 -46.80
C GLN A 265 30.76 -10.88 -47.89
N LYS A 266 30.80 -9.58 -47.57
CA LYS A 266 31.17 -8.53 -48.50
C LYS A 266 32.60 -8.66 -48.97
N ILE A 267 33.54 -8.99 -48.08
CA ILE A 267 34.99 -9.12 -48.42
C ILE A 267 35.24 -10.35 -49.29
N PHE A 268 34.61 -11.47 -48.99
CA PHE A 268 34.95 -12.76 -49.63
C PHE A 268 34.03 -13.16 -50.79
N PHE A 269 32.79 -12.66 -50.84
CA PHE A 269 31.77 -13.10 -51.81
C PHE A 269 31.14 -11.98 -52.65
N GLY A 270 31.52 -10.73 -52.46
CA GLY A 270 31.12 -9.61 -53.33
C GLY A 270 29.61 -9.44 -53.47
N ILE A 271 28.86 -9.28 -52.40
CA ILE A 271 27.38 -9.28 -52.42
C ILE A 271 26.83 -8.02 -53.12
N PRO A 272 25.93 -8.18 -54.15
CA PRO A 272 25.10 -7.07 -54.60
C PRO A 272 24.12 -6.64 -53.51
N VAL A 273 23.85 -5.33 -53.38
CA VAL A 273 23.00 -4.72 -52.33
C VAL A 273 21.53 -5.14 -52.53
N LEU A 274 21.23 -6.37 -52.22
CA LEU A 274 19.88 -6.92 -52.08
C LEU A 274 19.55 -6.92 -50.57
N GLY A 275 18.75 -6.00 -50.08
CA GLY A 275 18.46 -6.03 -48.66
C GLY A 275 17.65 -4.87 -48.10
N TYR A 276 17.00 -4.06 -48.93
CA TYR A 276 16.20 -2.91 -48.47
C TYR A 276 15.18 -3.29 -47.36
N ALA A 277 14.43 -4.39 -47.58
CA ALA A 277 13.45 -4.86 -46.60
C ALA A 277 14.09 -5.31 -45.29
N SER A 278 15.22 -6.03 -45.35
CA SER A 278 15.95 -6.51 -44.15
C SER A 278 16.51 -5.35 -43.32
N ILE A 279 17.02 -4.30 -43.97
CA ILE A 279 17.54 -3.11 -43.32
C ILE A 279 16.41 -2.38 -42.57
N ILE A 280 15.26 -2.18 -43.21
CA ILE A 280 14.11 -1.53 -42.61
C ILE A 280 13.61 -2.32 -41.40
N VAL A 281 13.44 -3.63 -41.51
CA VAL A 281 13.01 -4.49 -40.41
C VAL A 281 13.99 -4.41 -39.25
N ALA A 282 15.30 -4.45 -39.53
CA ALA A 282 16.32 -4.33 -38.48
C ALA A 282 16.26 -2.97 -37.76
N ILE A 283 16.11 -1.87 -38.51
CA ILE A 283 16.02 -0.52 -37.95
C ILE A 283 14.78 -0.39 -37.04
N PHE A 284 13.61 -0.83 -37.52
CA PHE A 284 12.39 -0.76 -36.67
C PHE A 284 12.47 -1.68 -35.46
N PHE A 285 13.06 -2.88 -35.60
CA PHE A 285 13.22 -3.80 -34.47
C PHE A 285 14.16 -3.23 -33.39
N VAL A 286 15.34 -2.77 -33.78
CA VAL A 286 16.31 -2.16 -32.86
C VAL A 286 15.76 -0.86 -32.25
N GLY A 287 15.14 -0.01 -33.09
CA GLY A 287 14.48 1.20 -32.62
C GLY A 287 13.35 0.92 -31.63
N GLY A 288 12.55 -0.11 -31.84
CA GLY A 288 11.50 -0.55 -30.91
C GLY A 288 12.07 -0.99 -29.57
N ILE A 289 13.15 -1.78 -29.57
CA ILE A 289 13.84 -2.19 -28.33
C ILE A 289 14.42 -0.98 -27.60
N GLN A 290 15.05 -0.03 -28.32
CA GLN A 290 15.59 1.19 -27.71
C GLN A 290 14.51 2.02 -27.04
N LEU A 291 13.36 2.23 -27.69
CA LEU A 291 12.23 2.96 -27.13
C LEU A 291 11.66 2.26 -25.89
N LEU A 292 11.57 0.94 -25.88
CA LEU A 292 11.13 0.17 -24.72
C LEU A 292 12.07 0.34 -23.53
N VAL A 293 13.38 0.22 -23.75
CA VAL A 293 14.41 0.42 -22.73
C VAL A 293 14.37 1.85 -22.17
N LEU A 294 14.28 2.85 -23.06
CA LEU A 294 14.15 4.26 -22.67
C LEU A 294 12.87 4.52 -21.86
N GLY A 295 11.75 3.88 -22.22
CA GLY A 295 10.50 3.96 -21.47
C GLY A 295 10.64 3.41 -20.04
N ILE A 296 11.32 2.27 -19.87
CA ILE A 296 11.61 1.71 -18.55
C ILE A 296 12.51 2.65 -17.73
N LEU A 297 13.59 3.15 -18.35
CA LEU A 297 14.48 4.13 -17.70
C LEU A 297 13.74 5.39 -17.29
N GLY A 298 12.87 5.91 -18.17
CA GLY A 298 12.03 7.09 -17.89
C GLY A 298 11.13 6.91 -16.68
N GLU A 299 10.52 5.74 -16.50
CA GLU A 299 9.70 5.43 -15.32
C GLU A 299 10.52 5.50 -14.02
N TYR A 300 11.71 4.89 -13.98
CA TYR A 300 12.59 4.95 -12.80
C TYR A 300 13.13 6.35 -12.54
N LEU A 301 13.51 7.08 -13.59
CA LEU A 301 13.96 8.46 -13.47
C LEU A 301 12.84 9.36 -12.95
N GLY A 302 11.61 9.18 -13.43
CA GLY A 302 10.44 9.91 -12.95
C GLY A 302 10.18 9.68 -11.44
N ARG A 303 10.34 8.46 -10.96
CA ARG A 303 10.25 8.15 -9.51
C ARG A 303 11.38 8.80 -8.72
N THR A 304 12.62 8.66 -9.18
CA THR A 304 13.77 9.33 -8.55
C THR A 304 13.57 10.84 -8.49
N TYR A 305 13.03 11.44 -9.54
CA TYR A 305 12.70 12.87 -9.58
C TYR A 305 11.68 13.25 -8.50
N GLN A 306 10.63 12.46 -8.31
CA GLN A 306 9.64 12.68 -7.24
C GLN A 306 10.27 12.58 -5.84
N GLU A 307 11.16 11.61 -5.60
CA GLU A 307 11.87 11.47 -4.33
C GLU A 307 12.81 12.66 -4.06
N VAL A 308 13.53 13.14 -5.08
CA VAL A 308 14.46 14.26 -4.95
C VAL A 308 13.74 15.58 -4.67
N GLN A 309 12.50 15.76 -5.15
CA GLN A 309 11.70 16.96 -4.86
C GLN A 309 11.40 17.15 -3.38
N LYS A 310 11.43 16.08 -2.56
CA LYS A 310 11.15 16.11 -1.11
C LYS A 310 9.87 16.86 -0.74
N ARG A 311 8.85 16.82 -1.60
CA ARG A 311 7.55 17.40 -1.28
C ARG A 311 6.92 16.68 -0.09
N PRO A 312 6.20 17.40 0.80
CA PRO A 312 5.49 16.74 1.89
C PRO A 312 4.49 15.71 1.33
N LEU A 313 4.38 14.56 2.00
CA LEU A 313 3.49 13.47 1.58
C LEU A 313 2.03 13.90 1.60
N TYR A 314 1.65 14.75 2.54
CA TYR A 314 0.32 15.33 2.69
C TYR A 314 0.42 16.76 3.23
N ILE A 315 -0.65 17.51 3.04
CA ILE A 315 -0.81 18.88 3.57
C ILE A 315 -2.10 18.88 4.39
N LEU A 316 -1.98 19.24 5.65
CA LEU A 316 -3.14 19.39 6.54
C LEU A 316 -3.94 20.64 6.17
N LYS A 317 -5.27 20.49 6.12
CA LYS A 317 -6.22 21.60 6.08
C LYS A 317 -6.66 21.97 7.49
N GLU A 318 -7.04 20.96 8.27
CA GLU A 318 -7.49 21.11 9.66
C GLU A 318 -7.03 19.89 10.47
N SER A 319 -6.91 20.03 11.81
CA SER A 319 -6.63 18.92 12.72
C SER A 319 -7.32 19.11 14.05
N LEU A 320 -7.82 18.02 14.63
CA LEU A 320 -8.46 17.87 15.92
C LEU A 320 -7.67 16.84 16.72
N LEU A 321 -6.49 17.26 17.29
CA LEU A 321 -5.49 16.37 17.89
C LEU A 321 -5.32 16.60 19.39
#